data_fb5ac9a4bc074c45eae7182412e3f4ac
#
_entry.id   fb5ac9a4bc074c45eae7182412e3f4ac
#
_cell.length_a   1.000
_cell.length_b   1.000
_cell.length_c   1.000
_cell.angle_alpha   90.00
_cell.angle_beta   90.00
_cell.angle_gamma   90.00
#
_symmetry.space_group_name_H-M   'P 1'
#
loop_
_entity.id
_entity.type
_entity.pdbx_description
1 polymer ?
#
loop_
_entity_poly.entity_id
_entity_poly.type
_entity_poly.pdbx_seq_one_letter_code
_entity_poly.pdbx_strand_id
1 'polypeptide(L)'
;MEVKMVLYLPRDAVSVPVSRQVLDGCLETLGVTPDTRADIALALGEACANVIQHAGPGEEYEVQVSARDCRCAIEVVNTGSRGSEPGPDASAAAGLQDGRGPSGPGGPQPDGSVLAEDPVSAIAEHGRGLKIIDALTDNLQLTGNRRQGTTLHFEKTLEWLPGAAGPHLFAAAGGS
;
A
#
# COMPACT_ATOMS: atom_id res chain seq x y z
N MET A 1 -16.54 -13.34 9.21
CA MET A 1 -16.78 -11.90 8.92
C MET A 1 -15.43 -11.23 8.65
N GLU A 2 -15.41 -10.21 7.84
CA GLU A 2 -14.21 -9.42 7.56
C GLU A 2 -14.45 -7.97 8.01
N VAL A 3 -13.46 -7.38 8.65
CA VAL A 3 -13.47 -5.94 8.98
C VAL A 3 -12.54 -5.26 8.00
N LYS A 4 -13.04 -4.26 7.27
CA LYS A 4 -12.26 -3.47 6.33
C LYS A 4 -12.26 -2.00 6.71
N MET A 5 -11.12 -1.36 6.50
CA MET A 5 -10.93 0.07 6.68
C MET A 5 -10.08 0.59 5.51
N VAL A 6 -10.43 1.76 5.01
CA VAL A 6 -9.65 2.47 4.00
C VAL A 6 -9.46 3.90 4.45
N LEU A 7 -8.22 4.37 4.42
CA LEU A 7 -7.85 5.74 4.75
C LEU A 7 -7.19 6.39 3.54
N TYR A 8 -7.67 7.55 3.13
CA TYR A 8 -7.02 8.42 2.15
C TYR A 8 -6.30 9.52 2.92
N LEU A 9 -5.01 9.63 2.76
CA LEU A 9 -4.16 10.46 3.59
C LEU A 9 -3.26 11.35 2.72
N PRO A 10 -3.07 12.62 3.12
CA PRO A 10 -2.11 13.48 2.45
C PRO A 10 -0.68 12.96 2.69
N ARG A 11 0.20 13.20 1.72
CA ARG A 11 1.62 12.87 1.83
C ARG A 11 2.35 13.87 2.72
N ASP A 12 1.96 13.92 3.97
CA ASP A 12 2.51 14.75 5.02
C ASP A 12 2.91 13.87 6.22
N ALA A 13 3.99 14.23 6.90
CA ALA A 13 4.47 13.50 8.08
C ALA A 13 3.42 13.40 9.19
N VAL A 14 2.49 14.35 9.27
CA VAL A 14 1.37 14.34 10.24
C VAL A 14 0.40 13.19 9.98
N SER A 15 0.30 12.68 8.77
CA SER A 15 -0.59 11.56 8.44
C SER A 15 -0.16 10.24 9.08
N VAL A 16 1.15 10.07 9.34
CA VAL A 16 1.69 8.83 9.93
C VAL A 16 1.14 8.56 11.34
N PRO A 17 1.23 9.48 12.32
CA PRO A 17 0.63 9.26 13.64
C PRO A 17 -0.89 9.11 13.56
N VAL A 18 -1.57 9.78 12.64
CA VAL A 18 -3.03 9.66 12.48
C VAL A 18 -3.40 8.24 12.04
N SER A 19 -2.77 7.69 11.00
CA SER A 19 -3.04 6.34 10.52
C SER A 19 -2.80 5.28 11.61
N ARG A 20 -1.71 5.41 12.36
CA ARG A 20 -1.35 4.52 13.47
C ARG A 20 -2.41 4.54 14.56
N GLN A 21 -2.86 5.74 14.97
CA GLN A 21 -3.81 5.89 16.06
C GLN A 21 -5.20 5.38 15.70
N VAL A 22 -5.66 5.61 14.47
CA VAL A 22 -6.94 5.07 13.98
C VAL A 22 -6.91 3.55 13.95
N LEU A 23 -5.85 2.95 13.41
CA LEU A 23 -5.74 1.49 13.36
C LEU A 23 -5.60 0.88 14.75
N ASP A 24 -4.77 1.46 15.63
CA ASP A 24 -4.59 0.98 17.01
C ASP A 24 -5.92 0.97 17.77
N GLY A 25 -6.72 2.04 17.70
CA GLY A 25 -8.05 2.10 18.31
C GLY A 25 -9.02 1.05 17.78
N CYS A 26 -8.99 0.75 16.48
CA CYS A 26 -9.79 -0.33 15.90
C CYS A 26 -9.38 -1.71 16.44
N LEU A 27 -8.09 -1.99 16.47
CA LEU A 27 -7.55 -3.27 16.95
C LEU A 27 -7.76 -3.44 18.47
N GLU A 28 -7.64 -2.36 19.24
CA GLU A 28 -7.94 -2.36 20.66
C GLU A 28 -9.42 -2.71 20.94
N THR A 29 -10.32 -2.10 20.19
CA THR A 29 -11.76 -2.38 20.30
C THR A 29 -12.09 -3.84 19.99
N LEU A 30 -11.37 -4.45 19.06
CA LEU A 30 -11.48 -5.89 18.75
C LEU A 30 -10.89 -6.77 19.84
N GLY A 31 -10.06 -6.23 20.75
CA GLY A 31 -9.39 -6.95 21.83
C GLY A 31 -8.08 -7.61 21.40
N VAL A 32 -7.37 -7.04 20.44
CA VAL A 32 -6.01 -7.47 20.07
C VAL A 32 -5.04 -7.10 21.18
N THR A 33 -4.05 -7.99 21.43
CA THR A 33 -3.04 -7.76 22.48
C THR A 33 -2.21 -6.49 22.24
N PRO A 34 -1.75 -5.80 23.30
CA PRO A 34 -0.93 -4.59 23.16
C PRO A 34 0.36 -4.82 22.34
N ASP A 35 1.00 -5.97 22.49
CA ASP A 35 2.25 -6.29 21.79
C ASP A 35 2.00 -6.42 20.27
N THR A 36 0.97 -7.15 19.87
CA THR A 36 0.58 -7.25 18.45
C THR A 36 0.19 -5.90 17.87
N ARG A 37 -0.53 -5.06 18.64
CA ARG A 37 -0.89 -3.69 18.22
C ARG A 37 0.35 -2.81 18.03
N ALA A 38 1.33 -2.92 18.93
CA ALA A 38 2.57 -2.16 18.86
C ALA A 38 3.38 -2.54 17.60
N ASP A 39 3.50 -3.84 17.31
CA ASP A 39 4.17 -4.34 16.11
C ASP A 39 3.50 -3.80 14.83
N ILE A 40 2.18 -3.90 14.74
CA ILE A 40 1.40 -3.39 13.60
C ILE A 40 1.56 -1.87 13.47
N ALA A 41 1.48 -1.13 14.56
CA ALA A 41 1.60 0.33 14.55
C ALA A 41 2.99 0.79 14.09
N LEU A 42 4.05 0.08 14.49
CA LEU A 42 5.41 0.37 14.06
C LEU A 42 5.60 0.04 12.58
N ALA A 43 5.18 -1.16 12.14
CA ALA A 43 5.24 -1.57 10.74
C ALA A 43 4.47 -0.59 9.82
N LEU A 44 3.25 -0.19 10.21
CA LEU A 44 2.47 0.80 9.46
C LEU A 44 3.19 2.16 9.40
N GLY A 45 3.78 2.59 10.51
CA GLY A 45 4.55 3.84 10.56
C GLY A 45 5.70 3.86 9.55
N GLU A 46 6.48 2.78 9.49
CA GLU A 46 7.58 2.63 8.52
C GLU A 46 7.06 2.56 7.08
N ALA A 47 5.96 1.84 6.85
CA ALA A 47 5.34 1.74 5.53
C ALA A 47 4.85 3.11 5.01
N CYS A 48 4.16 3.89 5.84
CA CYS A 48 3.73 5.24 5.49
C CYS A 48 4.91 6.19 5.26
N ALA A 49 5.95 6.12 6.12
CA ALA A 49 7.14 6.93 5.95
C ALA A 49 7.86 6.62 4.63
N ASN A 50 7.93 5.36 4.23
CA ASN A 50 8.48 4.94 2.95
C ASN A 50 7.73 5.56 1.76
N VAL A 51 6.40 5.56 1.80
CA VAL A 51 5.58 6.19 0.76
C VAL A 51 5.82 7.70 0.70
N ILE A 52 5.88 8.37 1.85
CA ILE A 52 6.10 9.82 1.90
C ILE A 52 7.48 10.20 1.34
N GLN A 53 8.52 9.40 1.62
CA GLN A 53 9.90 9.71 1.25
C GLN A 53 10.30 9.24 -0.15
N HIS A 54 9.80 8.09 -0.59
CA HIS A 54 10.37 7.38 -1.74
C HIS A 54 9.38 7.14 -2.88
N ALA A 55 8.10 7.29 -2.66
CA ALA A 55 7.11 7.11 -3.70
C ALA A 55 7.16 8.24 -4.73
N GLY A 56 6.78 7.93 -5.97
CA GLY A 56 6.71 8.89 -7.07
C GLY A 56 5.74 10.05 -6.82
N PRO A 57 5.49 10.90 -7.81
CA PRO A 57 4.63 12.07 -7.66
C PRO A 57 3.21 11.67 -7.25
N GLY A 58 2.64 12.44 -6.34
CA GLY A 58 1.29 12.25 -5.80
C GLY A 58 1.12 13.07 -4.54
N GLU A 59 -0.07 13.57 -4.31
CA GLU A 59 -0.40 14.38 -3.13
C GLU A 59 -0.96 13.53 -1.99
N GLU A 60 -1.49 12.35 -2.32
CA GLU A 60 -2.15 11.45 -1.39
C GLU A 60 -1.61 10.02 -1.50
N TYR A 61 -1.84 9.25 -0.47
CA TYR A 61 -1.66 7.81 -0.44
C TYR A 61 -2.83 7.14 0.27
N GLU A 62 -3.00 5.86 0.05
CA GLU A 62 -4.10 5.08 0.59
C GLU A 62 -3.56 4.00 1.51
N VAL A 63 -4.20 3.84 2.68
CA VAL A 63 -3.97 2.72 3.60
C VAL A 63 -5.22 1.87 3.63
N GLN A 64 -5.12 0.64 3.14
CA GLN A 64 -6.17 -0.37 3.22
C GLN A 64 -5.83 -1.36 4.33
N VAL A 65 -6.79 -1.65 5.18
CA VAL A 65 -6.66 -2.65 6.24
C VAL A 65 -7.81 -3.64 6.13
N SER A 66 -7.48 -4.90 6.19
CA SER A 66 -8.47 -5.97 6.33
C SER A 66 -8.10 -6.90 7.46
N ALA A 67 -9.06 -7.18 8.35
CA ALA A 67 -8.90 -8.16 9.42
C ALA A 67 -9.91 -9.30 9.20
N ARG A 68 -9.37 -10.51 9.09
CA ARG A 68 -10.15 -11.72 8.84
C ARG A 68 -9.39 -12.94 9.40
N ASP A 69 -10.14 -13.89 9.98
CA ASP A 69 -9.62 -15.20 10.39
C ASP A 69 -8.32 -15.13 11.24
N CYS A 70 -8.30 -14.23 12.23
CA CYS A 70 -7.13 -13.97 13.09
C CYS A 70 -5.91 -13.39 12.35
N ARG A 71 -6.10 -12.80 11.17
CA ARG A 71 -5.03 -12.15 10.39
C ARG A 71 -5.41 -10.74 10.04
N CYS A 72 -4.47 -9.82 10.19
CA CYS A 72 -4.57 -8.44 9.73
C CYS A 72 -3.67 -8.27 8.51
N ALA A 73 -4.25 -7.92 7.36
CA ALA A 73 -3.52 -7.56 6.15
C ALA A 73 -3.61 -6.04 5.95
N ILE A 74 -2.49 -5.43 5.64
CA ILE A 74 -2.36 -3.98 5.47
C ILE A 74 -1.67 -3.72 4.14
N GLU A 75 -2.26 -2.83 3.35
CA GLU A 75 -1.68 -2.33 2.11
C GLU A 75 -1.53 -0.82 2.19
N VAL A 76 -0.34 -0.34 1.87
CA VAL A 76 -0.06 1.09 1.71
C VAL A 76 0.22 1.34 0.24
N VAL A 77 -0.71 2.05 -0.40
CA VAL A 77 -0.72 2.26 -1.84
C VAL A 77 -0.39 3.72 -2.13
N ASN A 78 0.69 3.96 -2.86
CA ASN A 78 0.89 5.25 -3.49
C ASN A 78 0.14 5.25 -4.82
N THR A 79 -1.01 5.88 -4.87
CA THR A 79 -1.65 6.21 -6.12
C THR A 79 -0.83 7.32 -6.76
N GLY A 80 0.14 6.99 -7.63
CA GLY A 80 0.80 7.97 -8.48
C GLY A 80 -0.25 8.92 -9.05
N SER A 81 0.10 10.15 -9.43
CA SER A 81 -0.87 11.15 -9.92
C SER A 81 -2.00 10.46 -10.68
N ARG A 82 -3.20 10.43 -10.11
CA ARG A 82 -4.40 10.15 -10.90
C ARG A 82 -4.40 11.24 -11.94
N GLY A 83 -3.91 10.91 -13.15
CA GLY A 83 -4.05 11.77 -14.29
C GLY A 83 -5.50 12.20 -14.30
N SER A 84 -5.74 13.49 -14.27
CA SER A 84 -7.07 14.06 -14.52
C SER A 84 -7.65 13.26 -15.67
N GLU A 85 -8.73 12.52 -15.44
CA GLU A 85 -9.49 11.97 -16.54
C GLU A 85 -9.74 13.12 -17.51
N PRO A 86 -9.41 12.98 -18.82
CA PRO A 86 -9.77 14.01 -19.77
C PRO A 86 -11.28 14.11 -19.73
N GLY A 87 -11.77 15.23 -19.18
CA GLY A 87 -13.19 15.56 -19.24
C GLY A 87 -13.68 15.45 -20.68
N PRO A 88 -14.97 15.13 -20.92
CA PRO A 88 -15.51 14.82 -22.24
C PRO A 88 -15.61 16.02 -23.20
N ASP A 89 -14.85 17.11 -23.02
CA ASP A 89 -14.89 18.30 -23.85
C ASP A 89 -13.50 18.74 -24.32
N ALA A 90 -12.96 18.03 -25.30
CA ALA A 90 -11.93 18.57 -26.18
C ALA A 90 -11.96 17.90 -27.57
N SER A 91 -13.16 17.88 -28.16
CA SER A 91 -13.29 17.64 -29.59
C SER A 91 -13.61 18.99 -30.24
N ALA A 92 -12.60 19.70 -30.71
CA ALA A 92 -12.65 20.62 -31.85
C ALA A 92 -11.40 21.51 -31.87
N ALA A 93 -10.36 21.09 -32.54
CA ALA A 93 -9.55 22.00 -33.39
C ALA A 93 -8.67 21.15 -34.30
N ALA A 94 -9.23 20.83 -35.46
CA ALA A 94 -8.47 20.37 -36.59
C ALA A 94 -7.62 21.55 -37.11
N GLY A 95 -6.35 21.28 -37.34
CA GLY A 95 -5.42 22.23 -37.97
C GLY A 95 -4.27 21.50 -38.60
N LEU A 96 -4.39 21.29 -39.90
CA LEU A 96 -3.37 20.79 -40.84
C LEU A 96 -2.00 21.42 -40.61
N GLN A 97 -0.93 20.59 -40.69
CA GLN A 97 0.25 20.97 -41.48
C GLN A 97 1.11 19.73 -41.84
N ASP A 98 1.38 19.66 -43.13
CA ASP A 98 2.29 18.75 -43.85
C ASP A 98 3.76 18.89 -43.42
N GLY A 99 4.53 17.81 -43.51
CA GLY A 99 6.00 17.91 -43.41
C GLY A 99 6.72 16.56 -43.33
N ARG A 100 6.98 15.97 -44.51
CA ARG A 100 7.96 14.92 -44.88
C ARG A 100 9.13 14.66 -43.92
N GLY A 101 9.36 13.39 -43.60
CA GLY A 101 10.43 12.40 -43.50
C GLY A 101 11.86 12.83 -43.09
N PRO A 102 12.79 11.95 -42.87
CA PRO A 102 12.92 10.57 -43.38
C PRO A 102 13.26 9.50 -42.31
N SER A 103 13.18 8.27 -42.80
CA SER A 103 13.52 7.00 -42.15
C SER A 103 14.93 6.93 -41.57
N GLY A 104 15.09 6.40 -40.36
CA GLY A 104 16.32 5.90 -39.79
C GLY A 104 16.06 4.56 -39.09
N PRO A 105 17.02 3.59 -39.15
CA PRO A 105 16.78 2.19 -38.89
C PRO A 105 16.66 1.85 -37.42
N GLY A 106 15.90 0.79 -37.14
CA GLY A 106 15.54 0.26 -35.87
C GLY A 106 16.68 0.02 -34.88
N GLY A 107 16.47 0.55 -33.68
CA GLY A 107 17.15 0.07 -32.47
C GLY A 107 16.26 -0.96 -31.76
N PRO A 108 16.84 -1.92 -31.05
CA PRO A 108 16.07 -2.98 -30.40
C PRO A 108 15.16 -2.40 -29.32
N GLN A 109 13.88 -2.73 -29.38
CA GLN A 109 12.95 -2.51 -28.28
C GLN A 109 13.44 -3.28 -27.05
N PRO A 110 13.51 -2.65 -25.88
CA PRO A 110 13.70 -3.41 -24.66
C PRO A 110 12.40 -4.16 -24.37
N ASP A 111 12.52 -5.48 -24.36
CA ASP A 111 11.55 -6.43 -23.86
C ASP A 111 10.96 -5.92 -22.54
N GLY A 112 9.66 -5.67 -22.52
CA GLY A 112 8.90 -5.30 -21.33
C GLY A 112 8.65 -6.50 -20.41
N SER A 113 9.72 -7.20 -20.03
CA SER A 113 9.68 -8.16 -18.95
C SER A 113 9.61 -7.37 -17.63
N VAL A 114 8.40 -7.20 -17.13
CA VAL A 114 8.16 -6.79 -15.74
C VAL A 114 8.60 -7.97 -14.87
N LEU A 115 9.88 -8.01 -14.56
CA LEU A 115 10.41 -8.89 -13.52
C LEU A 115 9.79 -8.37 -12.23
N ALA A 116 8.92 -9.17 -11.62
CA ALA A 116 8.59 -9.02 -10.21
C ALA A 116 9.94 -9.11 -9.47
N GLU A 117 10.41 -7.98 -8.94
CA GLU A 117 11.62 -7.96 -8.14
C GLU A 117 11.39 -8.86 -6.93
N ASP A 118 12.30 -9.79 -6.69
CA ASP A 118 12.26 -10.64 -5.52
C ASP A 118 12.19 -9.75 -4.27
N PRO A 119 11.27 -10.00 -3.33
CA PRO A 119 11.11 -9.18 -2.12
C PRO A 119 12.42 -9.02 -1.34
N VAL A 120 13.33 -9.98 -1.42
CA VAL A 120 14.66 -9.94 -0.81
C VAL A 120 15.56 -8.87 -1.43
N SER A 121 15.47 -8.65 -2.75
CA SER A 121 16.24 -7.60 -3.44
C SER A 121 15.72 -6.21 -3.10
N ALA A 122 14.40 -6.02 -3.03
CA ALA A 122 13.77 -4.76 -2.65
C ALA A 122 14.13 -4.36 -1.19
N ILE A 123 14.17 -5.31 -0.27
CA ILE A 123 14.56 -5.09 1.13
C ILE A 123 16.02 -4.62 1.25
N ALA A 124 16.92 -5.10 0.39
CA ALA A 124 18.33 -4.70 0.39
C ALA A 124 18.54 -3.25 -0.08
N GLU A 125 17.71 -2.76 -1.01
CA GLU A 125 17.83 -1.42 -1.61
C GLU A 125 17.09 -0.32 -0.83
N HIS A 126 16.04 -0.63 -0.07
CA HIS A 126 15.14 0.34 0.58
C HIS A 126 15.45 0.63 2.06
N GLY A 127 16.58 0.18 2.61
CA GLY A 127 17.10 0.61 3.90
C GLY A 127 16.40 -0.02 5.12
N ARG A 128 16.44 0.72 6.27
CA ARG A 128 16.06 0.17 7.60
C ARG A 128 14.55 -0.10 7.73
N GLY A 129 13.70 0.72 7.11
CA GLY A 129 12.25 0.64 7.28
C GLY A 129 11.68 -0.70 6.86
N LEU A 130 12.02 -1.21 5.67
CA LEU A 130 11.53 -2.52 5.21
C LEU A 130 12.04 -3.68 6.06
N LYS A 131 13.26 -3.60 6.59
CA LYS A 131 13.78 -4.61 7.53
C LYS A 131 13.02 -4.64 8.85
N ILE A 132 12.56 -3.49 9.32
CA ILE A 132 11.72 -3.38 10.53
C ILE A 132 10.36 -4.02 10.25
N ILE A 133 9.73 -3.70 9.11
CA ILE A 133 8.44 -4.29 8.74
C ILE A 133 8.57 -5.81 8.64
N ASP A 134 9.57 -6.30 7.92
CA ASP A 134 9.82 -7.74 7.75
C ASP A 134 10.03 -8.47 9.08
N ALA A 135 10.76 -7.84 10.02
CA ALA A 135 11.00 -8.42 11.34
C ALA A 135 9.76 -8.47 12.26
N LEU A 136 8.78 -7.58 12.04
CA LEU A 136 7.59 -7.44 12.88
C LEU A 136 6.36 -8.14 12.31
N THR A 137 6.40 -8.58 11.06
CA THR A 137 5.24 -9.10 10.33
C THR A 137 5.49 -10.51 9.80
N ASP A 138 4.43 -11.22 9.46
CA ASP A 138 4.51 -12.61 9.01
C ASP A 138 4.76 -12.72 7.51
N ASN A 139 4.40 -11.68 6.76
CA ASN A 139 4.57 -11.62 5.31
C ASN A 139 4.77 -10.17 4.89
N LEU A 140 5.69 -9.92 3.97
CA LEU A 140 5.96 -8.61 3.39
C LEU A 140 6.12 -8.73 1.88
N GLN A 141 5.42 -7.89 1.14
CA GLN A 141 5.50 -7.81 -0.31
C GLN A 141 5.56 -6.36 -0.76
N LEU A 142 6.45 -6.05 -1.67
CA LEU A 142 6.56 -4.76 -2.33
C LEU A 142 6.31 -4.94 -3.82
N THR A 143 5.34 -4.24 -4.38
CA THR A 143 4.97 -4.32 -5.79
C THR A 143 4.91 -2.93 -6.42
N GLY A 144 5.09 -2.87 -7.73
CA GLY A 144 5.05 -1.61 -8.48
C GLY A 144 6.41 -0.99 -8.70
N ASN A 145 6.41 0.19 -9.29
CA ASN A 145 7.61 0.98 -9.55
C ASN A 145 7.34 2.47 -9.32
N ARG A 146 8.41 3.28 -9.25
CA ARG A 146 8.32 4.73 -8.99
C ARG A 146 7.48 5.52 -10.01
N ARG A 147 7.21 4.98 -11.21
CA ARG A 147 6.44 5.66 -12.27
C ARG A 147 4.95 5.31 -12.23
N GLN A 148 4.62 4.08 -11.85
CA GLN A 148 3.25 3.55 -11.89
C GLN A 148 2.58 3.54 -10.51
N GLY A 149 3.32 3.85 -9.47
CA GLY A 149 2.90 3.73 -8.09
C GLY A 149 3.52 2.48 -7.43
N THR A 150 3.55 2.51 -6.11
CA THR A 150 4.13 1.45 -5.29
C THR A 150 3.10 0.99 -4.28
N THR A 151 2.93 -0.30 -4.15
CA THR A 151 2.11 -0.93 -3.11
C THR A 151 3.00 -1.73 -2.20
N LEU A 152 2.93 -1.44 -0.91
CA LEU A 152 3.57 -2.20 0.14
C LEU A 152 2.48 -2.96 0.89
N HIS A 153 2.54 -4.27 0.86
CA HIS A 153 1.62 -5.17 1.54
C HIS A 153 2.34 -5.94 2.64
N PHE A 154 1.73 -6.02 3.81
CA PHE A 154 2.21 -6.87 4.89
C PHE A 154 1.06 -7.46 5.71
N GLU A 155 1.32 -8.59 6.36
CA GLU A 155 0.35 -9.30 7.17
C GLU A 155 0.90 -9.59 8.56
N LYS A 156 0.02 -9.57 9.56
CA LYS A 156 0.31 -9.95 10.95
C LYS A 156 -0.79 -10.84 11.50
N THR A 157 -0.41 -11.93 12.14
CA THR A 157 -1.31 -12.76 12.93
C THR A 157 -1.76 -11.99 14.17
N LEU A 158 -3.07 -11.98 14.42
CA LEU A 158 -3.67 -11.28 15.56
C LEU A 158 -3.70 -12.19 16.77
N GLU A 159 -3.09 -11.74 17.85
CA GLU A 159 -3.20 -12.33 19.18
C GLU A 159 -4.29 -11.59 19.97
N TRP A 160 -5.07 -12.36 20.73
CA TRP A 160 -6.27 -11.85 21.38
C TRP A 160 -6.16 -11.85 22.90
N LEU A 161 -6.69 -10.82 23.51
CA LEU A 161 -6.91 -10.80 24.95
C LEU A 161 -8.00 -11.83 25.34
N PRO A 162 -7.94 -12.38 26.56
CA PRO A 162 -9.00 -13.23 27.07
C PRO A 162 -10.37 -12.53 27.03
N GLY A 163 -11.36 -13.16 26.40
CA GLY A 163 -12.71 -12.59 26.26
C GLY A 163 -12.84 -11.51 25.16
N ALA A 164 -11.85 -11.39 24.28
CA ALA A 164 -11.88 -10.45 23.16
C ALA A 164 -13.09 -10.67 22.23
N ALA A 165 -13.64 -9.59 21.69
CA ALA A 165 -14.76 -9.64 20.74
C ALA A 165 -14.35 -10.17 19.35
N GLY A 166 -13.10 -9.92 18.94
CA GLY A 166 -12.59 -10.25 17.61
C GLY A 166 -12.79 -11.71 17.21
N PRO A 167 -12.34 -12.71 18.00
CA PRO A 167 -12.53 -14.11 17.66
C PRO A 167 -13.99 -14.52 17.44
N HIS A 168 -14.91 -13.97 18.24
CA HIS A 168 -16.35 -14.22 18.11
C HIS A 168 -16.92 -13.62 16.82
N LEU A 169 -16.51 -12.40 16.49
CA LEU A 169 -16.93 -11.73 15.27
C LEU A 169 -16.47 -12.46 14.01
N PHE A 170 -15.25 -12.99 14.01
CA PHE A 170 -14.71 -13.69 12.85
C PHE A 170 -15.22 -15.12 12.72
N ALA A 171 -15.45 -15.84 13.83
CA ALA A 171 -15.97 -17.21 13.83
C ALA A 171 -17.45 -17.30 13.37
N ALA A 172 -18.26 -16.30 13.63
CA ALA A 172 -19.69 -16.29 13.27
C ALA A 172 -19.98 -16.36 11.76
N ALA A 173 -18.98 -16.20 10.89
CA ALA A 173 -19.12 -16.19 9.44
C ALA A 173 -18.78 -17.54 8.76
N GLY A 174 -18.34 -18.54 9.51
CA GLY A 174 -17.90 -19.85 9.00
C GLY A 174 -18.98 -20.96 9.03
N GLY A 175 -20.21 -20.62 9.41
CA GLY A 175 -21.31 -21.57 9.53
C GLY A 175 -22.41 -21.32 8.50
N SER A 176 -22.22 -21.77 7.28
CA SER A 176 -23.28 -22.04 6.31
C SER A 176 -22.78 -23.05 5.29
#